data_349e6f3b78aebbeb4ea45890c7753ace
#
_entry.id   349e6f3b78aebbeb4ea45890c7753ace
#
_cell.length_a   1.000
_cell.length_b   1.000
_cell.length_c   1.000
_cell.angle_alpha   90.00
_cell.angle_beta   90.00
_cell.angle_gamma   90.00
#
_symmetry.space_group_name_H-M   'P 1'
#
loop_
_entity.id
_entity.type
_entity.pdbx_description
1 polymer ?
#
loop_
_entity_poly.entity_id
_entity_poly.type
_entity_poly.pdbx_seq_one_letter_code
_entity_poly.pdbx_strand_id
1 'polypeptide(L)'
;MEIEMRGINKSFGDNTVLKNAGFVLSTGEIHALMGENGAGKSTLMKILTGVYTKDEGQVIVDGQEVCYKNAREAEKAGIVFIHQELNVLFDLTVEENMFLGKEIKKKCGVCDKKAMRREGEKILKRLGVEIDPGQRMEELSVGQQQMVEIAKALMADAKVIIMDEPTAALTQSETRVLFEVANGLREKGVSIVYISHRMEEIFELCDRITILRDGTYIDTKKISETDMNDVVKMMIGREIGERYPQRNVSIGDRVLEVKNLTCPGVFEKVSFEVHAGEVLGVSGLMGAGRTEICLLYTSPSPRDTR
;
A
#
# COMPACT_ATOMS: atom_id res chain seq x y z
N MET A 1 -19.13 -8.55 -8.46
CA MET A 1 -19.60 -7.43 -7.58
C MET A 1 -19.12 -6.15 -8.23
N GLU A 2 -20.05 -5.30 -8.56
CA GLU A 2 -19.80 -3.95 -9.10
C GLU A 2 -19.94 -2.92 -7.99
N ILE A 3 -19.03 -1.93 -7.93
CA ILE A 3 -19.05 -0.87 -6.92
C ILE A 3 -19.02 0.46 -7.60
N GLU A 4 -19.89 1.38 -7.17
CA GLU A 4 -19.90 2.75 -7.63
C GLU A 4 -20.00 3.71 -6.43
N MET A 5 -19.09 4.68 -6.37
CA MET A 5 -19.10 5.76 -5.39
C MET A 5 -19.32 7.06 -6.13
N ARG A 6 -20.35 7.82 -5.76
CA ARG A 6 -20.77 9.07 -6.43
C ARG A 6 -20.80 10.22 -5.46
N GLY A 7 -20.14 11.32 -5.82
CA GLY A 7 -20.25 12.58 -5.11
C GLY A 7 -19.81 12.53 -3.64
N ILE A 8 -18.82 11.69 -3.33
CA ILE A 8 -18.38 11.49 -1.94
C ILE A 8 -17.69 12.73 -1.41
N ASN A 9 -18.26 13.30 -0.35
CA ASN A 9 -17.66 14.36 0.44
C ASN A 9 -17.26 13.84 1.82
N LYS A 10 -16.11 14.28 2.31
CA LYS A 10 -15.61 13.95 3.65
C LYS A 10 -14.70 15.02 4.22
N SER A 11 -15.05 15.49 5.42
CA SER A 11 -14.24 16.42 6.20
C SER A 11 -13.90 15.83 7.57
N PHE A 12 -12.75 16.22 8.10
CA PHE A 12 -12.31 15.95 9.48
C PHE A 12 -12.05 17.30 10.16
N GLY A 13 -12.99 17.75 10.98
CA GLY A 13 -13.00 19.13 11.49
C GLY A 13 -13.05 20.10 10.31
N ASP A 14 -12.15 21.08 10.29
CA ASP A 14 -12.08 22.10 9.23
C ASP A 14 -11.36 21.62 7.96
N ASN A 15 -10.77 20.41 7.98
CA ASN A 15 -10.03 19.89 6.84
C ASN A 15 -10.92 19.02 5.94
N THR A 16 -11.25 19.51 4.74
CA THR A 16 -11.97 18.74 3.75
C THR A 16 -11.01 17.86 2.95
N VAL A 17 -11.16 16.54 3.10
CA VAL A 17 -10.27 15.52 2.49
C VAL A 17 -10.83 15.01 1.17
N LEU A 18 -12.16 14.89 1.03
CA LEU A 18 -12.79 14.46 -0.22
C LEU A 18 -13.84 15.49 -0.64
N LYS A 19 -13.83 15.87 -1.93
CA LYS A 19 -14.70 16.87 -2.54
C LYS A 19 -15.28 16.28 -3.81
N ASN A 20 -16.56 15.88 -3.78
CA ASN A 20 -17.25 15.28 -4.91
C ASN A 20 -16.45 14.12 -5.55
N ALA A 21 -15.79 13.31 -4.72
CA ALA A 21 -14.99 12.19 -5.17
C ALA A 21 -15.86 11.07 -5.72
N GLY A 22 -15.38 10.39 -6.75
CA GLY A 22 -16.04 9.27 -7.40
C GLY A 22 -15.08 8.11 -7.65
N PHE A 23 -15.65 6.88 -7.73
CA PHE A 23 -14.90 5.68 -8.06
C PHE A 23 -15.86 4.62 -8.61
N VAL A 24 -15.43 3.89 -9.64
CA VAL A 24 -16.20 2.79 -10.22
C VAL A 24 -15.32 1.57 -10.37
N LEU A 25 -15.75 0.43 -9.83
CA LEU A 25 -15.10 -0.87 -9.96
C LEU A 25 -16.03 -1.84 -10.67
N SER A 26 -15.56 -2.45 -11.74
CA SER A 26 -16.28 -3.49 -12.46
C SER A 26 -15.94 -4.87 -11.91
N THR A 27 -16.82 -5.86 -12.18
CA THR A 27 -16.58 -7.23 -11.71
C THR A 27 -15.39 -7.87 -12.43
N GLY A 28 -14.46 -8.44 -11.66
CA GLY A 28 -13.33 -9.19 -12.21
C GLY A 28 -12.27 -8.32 -12.88
N GLU A 29 -12.11 -7.06 -12.45
CA GLU A 29 -11.02 -6.18 -12.89
C GLU A 29 -10.03 -5.88 -11.77
N ILE A 30 -8.80 -5.56 -12.13
CA ILE A 30 -7.81 -4.94 -11.23
C ILE A 30 -7.78 -3.45 -11.56
N HIS A 31 -8.30 -2.65 -10.64
CA HIS A 31 -8.47 -1.21 -10.81
C HIS A 31 -7.51 -0.43 -9.93
N ALA A 32 -6.61 0.34 -10.55
CA ALA A 32 -5.69 1.20 -9.82
C ALA A 32 -6.38 2.47 -9.30
N LEU A 33 -6.12 2.83 -8.05
CA LEU A 33 -6.50 4.12 -7.48
C LEU A 33 -5.24 4.92 -7.18
N MET A 34 -4.99 5.95 -7.97
CA MET A 34 -3.80 6.79 -7.90
C MET A 34 -4.06 8.22 -7.47
N GLY A 35 -3.01 8.89 -7.01
CA GLY A 35 -3.00 10.29 -6.60
C GLY A 35 -1.82 10.57 -5.67
N GLU A 36 -1.49 11.82 -5.43
CA GLU A 36 -0.45 12.21 -4.49
C GLU A 36 -0.77 11.77 -3.04
N ASN A 37 0.23 11.83 -2.16
CA ASN A 37 0.01 11.61 -0.73
C ASN A 37 -0.94 12.69 -0.20
N GLY A 38 -1.99 12.26 0.51
CA GLY A 38 -3.05 13.17 0.95
C GLY A 38 -4.19 13.40 -0.05
N ALA A 39 -4.14 12.84 -1.26
CA ALA A 39 -5.23 12.95 -2.26
C ALA A 39 -6.56 12.27 -1.87
N GLY A 40 -6.64 11.62 -0.70
CA GLY A 40 -7.88 11.04 -0.20
C GLY A 40 -8.12 9.57 -0.56
N LYS A 41 -7.18 8.88 -1.23
CA LYS A 41 -7.32 7.48 -1.68
C LYS A 41 -7.75 6.53 -0.57
N SER A 42 -6.95 6.43 0.50
CA SER A 42 -7.25 5.54 1.63
C SER A 42 -8.51 5.98 2.39
N THR A 43 -8.82 7.29 2.42
CA THR A 43 -10.08 7.80 3.01
C THR A 43 -11.29 7.34 2.22
N LEU A 44 -11.24 7.40 0.87
CA LEU A 44 -12.32 6.95 0.00
C LEU A 44 -12.57 5.44 0.20
N MET A 45 -11.53 4.62 0.27
CA MET A 45 -11.65 3.18 0.52
C MET A 45 -12.10 2.85 1.95
N LYS A 46 -11.71 3.64 2.94
CA LYS A 46 -12.19 3.50 4.32
C LYS A 46 -13.68 3.87 4.45
N ILE A 47 -14.20 4.75 3.60
CA ILE A 47 -15.65 5.01 3.51
C ILE A 47 -16.36 3.80 2.89
N LEU A 48 -15.82 3.24 1.81
CA LEU A 48 -16.39 2.04 1.17
C LEU A 48 -16.50 0.87 2.16
N THR A 49 -15.51 0.72 3.04
CA THR A 49 -15.48 -0.36 4.03
C THR A 49 -16.13 -0.02 5.37
N GLY A 50 -16.77 1.14 5.50
CA GLY A 50 -17.50 1.53 6.72
C GLY A 50 -16.59 1.86 7.92
N VAL A 51 -15.29 2.02 7.71
CA VAL A 51 -14.35 2.52 8.75
C VAL A 51 -14.60 4.01 9.00
N TYR A 52 -14.89 4.76 7.94
CA TYR A 52 -15.34 6.15 8.04
C TYR A 52 -16.74 6.30 7.47
N THR A 53 -17.51 7.22 8.03
CA THR A 53 -18.79 7.65 7.46
C THR A 53 -18.55 8.77 6.45
N LYS A 54 -19.24 8.71 5.31
CA LYS A 54 -19.30 9.83 4.36
C LYS A 54 -20.15 10.96 4.95
N ASP A 55 -19.86 12.21 4.57
CA ASP A 55 -20.69 13.35 4.94
C ASP A 55 -21.80 13.51 3.90
N GLU A 56 -21.48 13.32 2.59
CA GLU A 56 -22.42 13.36 1.48
C GLU A 56 -22.04 12.32 0.40
N GLY A 57 -22.93 12.14 -0.57
CA GLY A 57 -22.73 11.22 -1.70
C GLY A 57 -23.34 9.84 -1.46
N GLN A 58 -23.10 8.92 -2.38
CA GLN A 58 -23.69 7.59 -2.38
C GLN A 58 -22.62 6.51 -2.63
N VAL A 59 -22.78 5.38 -1.97
CA VAL A 59 -22.04 4.13 -2.23
C VAL A 59 -23.05 3.11 -2.73
N ILE A 60 -22.84 2.60 -3.93
CA ILE A 60 -23.73 1.68 -4.61
C ILE A 60 -22.97 0.37 -4.85
N VAL A 61 -23.53 -0.76 -4.46
CA VAL A 61 -22.98 -2.10 -4.66
C VAL A 61 -24.03 -2.95 -5.38
N ASP A 62 -23.67 -3.50 -6.53
CA ASP A 62 -24.57 -4.27 -7.39
C ASP A 62 -25.92 -3.56 -7.64
N GLY A 63 -25.88 -2.23 -7.86
CA GLY A 63 -27.03 -1.38 -8.13
C GLY A 63 -27.84 -0.97 -6.90
N GLN A 64 -27.44 -1.35 -5.69
CA GLN A 64 -28.14 -0.99 -4.46
C GLN A 64 -27.30 -0.01 -3.62
N GLU A 65 -27.91 1.05 -3.11
CA GLU A 65 -27.23 1.96 -2.20
C GLU A 65 -26.99 1.25 -0.85
N VAL A 66 -25.74 1.31 -0.40
CA VAL A 66 -25.29 0.67 0.86
C VAL A 66 -24.63 1.69 1.79
N CYS A 67 -24.69 1.39 3.08
CA CYS A 67 -23.97 2.15 4.11
C CYS A 67 -23.50 1.16 5.18
N TYR A 68 -22.25 0.72 5.07
CA TYR A 68 -21.65 -0.17 6.09
C TYR A 68 -21.30 0.62 7.34
N LYS A 69 -21.68 0.13 8.50
CA LYS A 69 -21.43 0.77 9.80
C LYS A 69 -20.03 0.49 10.36
N ASN A 70 -19.39 -0.55 9.87
CA ASN A 70 -18.06 -1.00 10.29
C ASN A 70 -17.47 -1.97 9.26
N ALA A 71 -16.17 -2.21 9.36
CA ALA A 71 -15.44 -3.11 8.46
C ALA A 71 -16.00 -4.55 8.42
N ARG A 72 -16.59 -5.03 9.53
CA ARG A 72 -17.20 -6.37 9.61
C ARG A 72 -18.41 -6.51 8.70
N GLU A 73 -19.21 -5.45 8.55
CA GLU A 73 -20.37 -5.47 7.65
C GLU A 73 -19.92 -5.49 6.18
N ALA A 74 -18.89 -4.72 5.83
CA ALA A 74 -18.29 -4.73 4.50
C ALA A 74 -17.67 -6.10 4.19
N GLU A 75 -16.96 -6.70 5.14
CA GLU A 75 -16.38 -8.04 5.00
C GLU A 75 -17.47 -9.11 4.76
N LYS A 76 -18.57 -9.07 5.49
CA LYS A 76 -19.71 -9.97 5.27
C LYS A 76 -20.36 -9.78 3.88
N ALA A 77 -20.29 -8.59 3.33
CA ALA A 77 -20.73 -8.33 1.96
C ALA A 77 -19.70 -8.81 0.90
N GLY A 78 -18.51 -9.21 1.32
CA GLY A 78 -17.43 -9.69 0.47
C GLY A 78 -16.43 -8.60 0.06
N ILE A 79 -16.36 -7.48 0.78
CA ILE A 79 -15.39 -6.40 0.56
C ILE A 79 -14.35 -6.45 1.67
N VAL A 80 -13.10 -6.77 1.34
CA VAL A 80 -12.00 -6.91 2.30
C VAL A 80 -10.92 -5.87 2.02
N PHE A 81 -10.41 -5.25 3.09
CA PHE A 81 -9.34 -4.25 3.01
C PHE A 81 -8.04 -4.83 3.58
N ILE A 82 -7.01 -4.87 2.77
CA ILE A 82 -5.63 -5.20 3.18
C ILE A 82 -4.89 -3.88 3.35
N HIS A 83 -4.51 -3.58 4.58
CA HIS A 83 -3.84 -2.33 4.92
C HIS A 83 -2.36 -2.36 4.53
N GLN A 84 -1.75 -1.19 4.41
CA GLN A 84 -0.31 -1.01 4.19
C GLN A 84 0.51 -1.62 5.33
N GLU A 85 0.05 -1.46 6.59
CA GLU A 85 0.64 -2.12 7.74
C GLU A 85 0.03 -3.52 7.90
N LEU A 86 0.89 -4.52 8.07
CA LEU A 86 0.46 -5.90 8.26
C LEU A 86 -0.30 -6.07 9.58
N ASN A 87 -1.53 -6.53 9.49
CA ASN A 87 -2.37 -6.84 10.66
C ASN A 87 -2.19 -8.29 11.11
N VAL A 88 -0.96 -8.63 11.49
CA VAL A 88 -0.57 -9.97 11.94
C VAL A 88 -0.09 -9.97 13.39
N LEU A 89 -0.34 -11.05 14.10
CA LEU A 89 0.18 -11.29 15.43
C LEU A 89 1.40 -12.19 15.32
N PHE A 90 2.58 -11.61 15.54
CA PHE A 90 3.88 -12.26 15.32
C PHE A 90 4.08 -13.50 16.19
N ASP A 91 3.58 -13.49 17.41
CA ASP A 91 3.68 -14.61 18.38
C ASP A 91 2.79 -15.81 18.05
N LEU A 92 1.83 -15.65 17.14
CA LEU A 92 0.90 -16.70 16.73
C LEU A 92 1.41 -17.43 15.48
N THR A 93 0.95 -18.66 15.29
CA THR A 93 1.17 -19.42 14.07
C THR A 93 0.37 -18.83 12.89
N VAL A 94 0.73 -19.20 11.66
CA VAL A 94 -0.01 -18.84 10.46
C VAL A 94 -1.47 -19.26 10.54
N GLU A 95 -1.75 -20.52 10.94
CA GLU A 95 -3.12 -21.00 11.12
C GLU A 95 -3.91 -20.21 12.17
N GLU A 96 -3.27 -19.85 13.28
CA GLU A 96 -3.90 -19.05 14.34
C GLU A 96 -4.17 -17.61 13.85
N ASN A 97 -3.28 -17.00 13.08
CA ASN A 97 -3.51 -15.71 12.46
C ASN A 97 -4.64 -15.76 11.42
N MET A 98 -4.66 -16.80 10.56
CA MET A 98 -5.68 -16.96 9.53
C MET A 98 -7.09 -17.08 10.11
N PHE A 99 -7.23 -17.82 11.21
CA PHE A 99 -8.52 -18.11 11.85
C PHE A 99 -8.86 -17.21 13.04
N LEU A 100 -8.11 -16.15 13.28
CA LEU A 100 -8.31 -15.25 14.41
C LEU A 100 -9.74 -14.67 14.42
N GLY A 101 -10.48 -14.92 15.50
CA GLY A 101 -11.88 -14.50 15.63
C GLY A 101 -12.89 -15.30 14.79
N LYS A 102 -12.43 -16.32 14.04
CA LYS A 102 -13.23 -17.24 13.20
C LYS A 102 -12.81 -18.70 13.41
N GLU A 103 -12.34 -19.03 14.62
CA GLU A 103 -11.80 -20.34 14.96
C GLU A 103 -12.81 -21.47 14.67
N ILE A 104 -12.34 -22.53 14.02
CA ILE A 104 -13.12 -23.76 13.84
C ILE A 104 -13.18 -24.46 15.20
N LYS A 105 -14.40 -24.67 15.70
CA LYS A 105 -14.64 -25.30 17.02
C LYS A 105 -15.22 -26.69 16.87
N LYS A 106 -14.74 -27.60 17.71
CA LYS A 106 -15.34 -28.92 17.90
C LYS A 106 -16.71 -28.80 18.63
N LYS A 107 -17.52 -29.85 18.61
CA LYS A 107 -18.81 -29.89 19.29
C LYS A 107 -18.71 -29.55 20.81
N CYS A 108 -17.56 -29.75 21.42
CA CYS A 108 -17.29 -29.42 22.82
C CYS A 108 -16.86 -27.97 23.07
N GLY A 109 -16.83 -27.10 22.01
CA GLY A 109 -16.46 -25.69 22.12
C GLY A 109 -14.93 -25.39 22.05
N VAL A 110 -14.09 -26.42 22.06
CA VAL A 110 -12.63 -26.30 21.96
C VAL A 110 -12.23 -26.10 20.49
N CYS A 111 -11.21 -25.28 20.22
CA CYS A 111 -10.67 -25.04 18.87
C CYS A 111 -10.17 -26.36 18.23
N ASP A 112 -10.56 -26.60 17.00
CA ASP A 112 -10.09 -27.72 16.19
C ASP A 112 -8.87 -27.33 15.36
N LYS A 113 -7.69 -27.35 15.99
CA LYS A 113 -6.42 -27.02 15.33
C LYS A 113 -6.17 -27.86 14.07
N LYS A 114 -6.55 -29.15 14.08
CA LYS A 114 -6.37 -30.02 12.90
C LYS A 114 -7.22 -29.58 11.72
N ALA A 115 -8.47 -29.17 11.98
CA ALA A 115 -9.34 -28.64 10.95
C ALA A 115 -8.83 -27.29 10.42
N MET A 116 -8.41 -26.38 11.31
CA MET A 116 -7.83 -25.09 10.94
C MET A 116 -6.59 -25.26 10.07
N ARG A 117 -5.64 -26.12 10.47
CA ARG A 117 -4.44 -26.41 9.69
C ARG A 117 -4.77 -26.92 8.30
N ARG A 118 -5.65 -27.91 8.18
CA ARG A 118 -6.06 -28.48 6.90
C ARG A 118 -6.73 -27.46 5.96
N GLU A 119 -7.59 -26.62 6.50
CA GLU A 119 -8.23 -25.55 5.71
C GLU A 119 -7.22 -24.46 5.34
N GLY A 120 -6.33 -24.07 6.25
CA GLY A 120 -5.23 -23.14 5.97
C GLY A 120 -4.32 -23.63 4.84
N GLU A 121 -3.89 -24.90 4.89
CA GLU A 121 -3.11 -25.53 3.82
C GLU A 121 -3.80 -25.47 2.45
N LYS A 122 -5.12 -25.73 2.40
CA LYS A 122 -5.89 -25.65 1.15
C LYS A 122 -5.88 -24.25 0.56
N ILE A 123 -6.04 -23.24 1.39
CA ILE A 123 -6.10 -21.84 0.95
C ILE A 123 -4.72 -21.38 0.46
N LEU A 124 -3.65 -21.66 1.21
CA LEU A 124 -2.28 -21.35 0.83
C LEU A 124 -1.89 -22.03 -0.49
N LYS A 125 -2.24 -23.31 -0.66
CA LYS A 125 -2.06 -24.02 -1.95
C LYS A 125 -2.87 -23.40 -3.09
N ARG A 126 -4.09 -22.90 -2.80
CA ARG A 126 -4.91 -22.22 -3.83
C ARG A 126 -4.28 -20.90 -4.28
N LEU A 127 -3.50 -20.26 -3.42
CA LEU A 127 -2.69 -19.08 -3.75
C LEU A 127 -1.35 -19.43 -4.41
N GLY A 128 -0.98 -20.71 -4.48
CA GLY A 128 0.31 -21.13 -5.01
C GLY A 128 1.49 -20.85 -4.08
N VAL A 129 1.23 -20.68 -2.77
CA VAL A 129 2.25 -20.30 -1.80
C VAL A 129 2.58 -21.49 -0.89
N GLU A 130 3.87 -21.80 -0.77
CA GLU A 130 4.38 -22.85 0.11
C GLU A 130 4.75 -22.27 1.48
N ILE A 131 3.77 -22.22 2.38
CA ILE A 131 3.95 -21.81 3.77
C ILE A 131 3.36 -22.91 4.67
N ASP A 132 4.11 -23.31 5.71
CA ASP A 132 3.57 -24.23 6.73
C ASP A 132 2.62 -23.47 7.67
N PRO A 133 1.33 -23.83 7.74
CA PRO A 133 0.37 -23.20 8.67
C PRO A 133 0.78 -23.28 10.14
N GLY A 134 1.62 -24.23 10.52
CA GLY A 134 2.12 -24.38 11.88
C GLY A 134 3.32 -23.50 12.22
N GLN A 135 3.92 -22.82 11.23
CA GLN A 135 5.05 -21.93 11.43
C GLN A 135 4.60 -20.63 12.10
N ARG A 136 5.47 -19.99 12.90
CA ARG A 136 5.17 -18.70 13.52
C ARG A 136 5.26 -17.57 12.50
N MET A 137 4.42 -16.56 12.68
CA MET A 137 4.43 -15.38 11.78
C MET A 137 5.76 -14.63 11.81
N GLU A 138 6.44 -14.55 12.94
CA GLU A 138 7.75 -13.88 13.08
C GLU A 138 8.88 -14.52 12.24
N GLU A 139 8.73 -15.80 11.89
CA GLU A 139 9.72 -16.56 11.09
C GLU A 139 9.54 -16.36 9.58
N LEU A 140 8.41 -15.74 9.17
CA LEU A 140 8.10 -15.51 7.77
C LEU A 140 8.73 -14.22 7.25
N SER A 141 9.13 -14.22 5.96
CA SER A 141 9.46 -12.98 5.28
C SER A 141 8.24 -12.06 5.17
N VAL A 142 8.47 -10.76 5.00
CA VAL A 142 7.38 -9.77 4.85
C VAL A 142 6.45 -10.15 3.70
N GLY A 143 7.00 -10.65 2.58
CA GLY A 143 6.22 -11.15 1.45
C GLY A 143 5.32 -12.33 1.81
N GLN A 144 5.83 -13.29 2.58
CA GLN A 144 5.05 -14.41 3.06
C GLN A 144 3.95 -13.97 4.03
N GLN A 145 4.23 -13.02 4.92
CA GLN A 145 3.22 -12.42 5.80
C GLN A 145 2.11 -11.74 5.01
N GLN A 146 2.44 -11.04 3.93
CA GLN A 146 1.48 -10.43 3.00
C GLN A 146 0.59 -11.50 2.33
N MET A 147 1.17 -12.64 1.94
CA MET A 147 0.40 -13.76 1.39
C MET A 147 -0.58 -14.35 2.40
N VAL A 148 -0.22 -14.38 3.69
CA VAL A 148 -1.15 -14.79 4.76
C VAL A 148 -2.30 -13.81 4.91
N GLU A 149 -2.07 -12.49 4.80
CA GLU A 149 -3.14 -11.49 4.78
C GLU A 149 -4.12 -11.69 3.60
N ILE A 150 -3.59 -11.98 2.41
CA ILE A 150 -4.42 -12.32 1.24
C ILE A 150 -5.19 -13.62 1.47
N ALA A 151 -4.55 -14.62 2.09
CA ALA A 151 -5.22 -15.86 2.47
C ALA A 151 -6.40 -15.61 3.43
N LYS A 152 -6.26 -14.72 4.40
CA LYS A 152 -7.36 -14.29 5.30
C LYS A 152 -8.51 -13.65 4.52
N ALA A 153 -8.21 -12.81 3.53
CA ALA A 153 -9.23 -12.23 2.66
C ALA A 153 -10.02 -13.29 1.88
N LEU A 154 -9.34 -14.31 1.35
CA LEU A 154 -10.00 -15.42 0.65
C LEU A 154 -10.87 -16.29 1.58
N MET A 155 -10.49 -16.46 2.84
CA MET A 155 -11.32 -17.15 3.83
C MET A 155 -12.64 -16.42 4.12
N ALA A 156 -12.65 -15.10 3.93
CA ALA A 156 -13.85 -14.28 4.05
C ALA A 156 -14.76 -14.31 2.81
N ASP A 157 -14.49 -15.19 1.83
CA ASP A 157 -15.20 -15.26 0.55
C ASP A 157 -15.24 -13.90 -0.16
N ALA A 158 -14.09 -13.22 -0.17
CA ALA A 158 -13.95 -11.89 -0.72
C ALA A 158 -14.29 -11.88 -2.22
N LYS A 159 -15.17 -10.97 -2.60
CA LYS A 159 -15.52 -10.63 -4.00
C LYS A 159 -14.74 -9.42 -4.48
N VAL A 160 -14.37 -8.55 -3.54
CA VAL A 160 -13.54 -7.37 -3.76
C VAL A 160 -12.45 -7.32 -2.69
N ILE A 161 -11.20 -7.15 -3.12
CA ILE A 161 -10.05 -6.98 -2.25
C ILE A 161 -9.44 -5.61 -2.52
N ILE A 162 -9.34 -4.78 -1.50
CA ILE A 162 -8.66 -3.48 -1.55
C ILE A 162 -7.26 -3.69 -0.98
N MET A 163 -6.23 -3.35 -1.75
CA MET A 163 -4.82 -3.45 -1.36
C MET A 163 -4.22 -2.04 -1.31
N ASP A 164 -3.84 -1.58 -0.12
CA ASP A 164 -3.23 -0.26 0.08
C ASP A 164 -1.71 -0.41 0.19
N GLU A 165 -0.99 -0.01 -0.86
CA GLU A 165 0.47 -0.10 -1.02
C GLU A 165 1.07 -1.49 -0.68
N PRO A 166 0.55 -2.58 -1.26
CA PRO A 166 0.90 -3.93 -0.82
C PRO A 166 2.36 -4.31 -1.09
N THR A 167 3.07 -3.57 -1.93
CA THR A 167 4.47 -3.85 -2.33
C THR A 167 5.50 -2.97 -1.63
N ALA A 168 5.08 -2.09 -0.71
CA ALA A 168 5.98 -1.10 -0.09
C ALA A 168 7.21 -1.71 0.60
N ALA A 169 7.07 -2.91 1.17
CA ALA A 169 8.12 -3.63 1.88
C ALA A 169 8.55 -4.94 1.18
N LEU A 170 8.10 -5.19 -0.06
CA LEU A 170 8.39 -6.41 -0.80
C LEU A 170 9.64 -6.28 -1.68
N THR A 171 10.35 -7.37 -1.83
CA THR A 171 11.38 -7.55 -2.85
C THR A 171 10.73 -7.69 -4.24
N GLN A 172 11.50 -7.52 -5.32
CA GLN A 172 11.00 -7.72 -6.68
C GLN A 172 10.46 -9.14 -6.94
N SER A 173 11.09 -10.15 -6.35
CA SER A 173 10.61 -11.53 -6.47
C SER A 173 9.27 -11.74 -5.77
N GLU A 174 9.10 -11.19 -4.58
CA GLU A 174 7.84 -11.25 -3.83
C GLU A 174 6.72 -10.46 -4.52
N THR A 175 7.04 -9.31 -5.12
CA THR A 175 6.08 -8.52 -5.92
C THR A 175 5.55 -9.33 -7.11
N ARG A 176 6.40 -10.10 -7.82
CA ARG A 176 5.95 -10.97 -8.91
C ARG A 176 4.98 -12.05 -8.44
N VAL A 177 5.28 -12.68 -7.30
CA VAL A 177 4.36 -13.67 -6.70
C VAL A 177 3.00 -13.02 -6.36
N LEU A 178 3.03 -11.81 -5.79
CA LEU A 178 1.80 -11.05 -5.53
C LEU A 178 1.00 -10.80 -6.82
N PHE A 179 1.66 -10.43 -7.92
CA PHE A 179 1.01 -10.19 -9.21
C PHE A 179 0.41 -11.46 -9.79
N GLU A 180 1.10 -12.58 -9.70
CA GLU A 180 0.57 -13.89 -10.12
C GLU A 180 -0.69 -14.26 -9.33
N VAL A 181 -0.65 -14.05 -8.00
CA VAL A 181 -1.80 -14.27 -7.12
C VAL A 181 -2.95 -13.32 -7.48
N ALA A 182 -2.70 -12.03 -7.67
CA ALA A 182 -3.72 -11.05 -8.03
C ALA A 182 -4.39 -11.41 -9.37
N ASN A 183 -3.61 -11.76 -10.39
CA ASN A 183 -4.13 -12.22 -11.69
C ASN A 183 -4.97 -13.50 -11.55
N GLY A 184 -4.49 -14.48 -10.78
CA GLY A 184 -5.25 -15.71 -10.52
C GLY A 184 -6.56 -15.48 -9.75
N LEU A 185 -6.64 -14.44 -8.92
CA LEU A 185 -7.88 -14.02 -8.26
C LEU A 185 -8.83 -13.33 -9.22
N ARG A 186 -8.33 -12.43 -10.08
CA ARG A 186 -9.10 -11.78 -11.14
C ARG A 186 -9.75 -12.82 -12.07
N GLU A 187 -9.00 -13.81 -12.52
CA GLU A 187 -9.51 -14.90 -13.36
C GLU A 187 -10.64 -15.71 -12.69
N LYS A 188 -10.66 -15.75 -11.37
CA LYS A 188 -11.74 -16.35 -10.57
C LYS A 188 -12.92 -15.41 -10.29
N GLY A 189 -12.90 -14.21 -10.88
CA GLY A 189 -13.96 -13.21 -10.75
C GLY A 189 -13.86 -12.31 -9.51
N VAL A 190 -12.76 -12.35 -8.77
CA VAL A 190 -12.49 -11.40 -7.67
C VAL A 190 -12.00 -10.09 -8.27
N SER A 191 -12.61 -8.97 -7.87
CA SER A 191 -12.15 -7.64 -8.28
C SER A 191 -11.13 -7.12 -7.28
N ILE A 192 -10.14 -6.35 -7.75
CA ILE A 192 -9.08 -5.82 -6.90
C ILE A 192 -9.00 -4.30 -7.08
N VAL A 193 -9.03 -3.56 -5.98
CA VAL A 193 -8.62 -2.15 -5.95
C VAL A 193 -7.17 -2.11 -5.52
N TYR A 194 -6.30 -1.65 -6.40
CA TYR A 194 -4.87 -1.61 -6.18
C TYR A 194 -4.40 -0.17 -5.97
N ILE A 195 -4.00 0.18 -4.75
CA ILE A 195 -3.47 1.50 -4.43
C ILE A 195 -1.95 1.39 -4.39
N SER A 196 -1.28 2.11 -5.27
CA SER A 196 0.18 2.20 -5.31
C SER A 196 0.60 3.57 -5.83
N HIS A 197 1.81 3.99 -5.48
CA HIS A 197 2.47 5.16 -6.05
C HIS A 197 3.53 4.77 -7.11
N ARG A 198 3.71 3.46 -7.35
CA ARG A 198 4.66 2.91 -8.34
C ARG A 198 3.96 2.71 -9.67
N MET A 199 4.29 3.56 -10.63
CA MET A 199 3.67 3.54 -11.97
C MET A 199 3.89 2.21 -12.68
N GLU A 200 5.10 1.66 -12.59
CA GLU A 200 5.47 0.41 -13.25
C GLU A 200 4.53 -0.74 -12.85
N GLU A 201 4.22 -0.84 -11.57
CA GLU A 201 3.30 -1.86 -11.05
C GLU A 201 1.90 -1.72 -11.62
N ILE A 202 1.42 -0.49 -11.74
CA ILE A 202 0.07 -0.20 -12.23
C ILE A 202 -0.05 -0.53 -13.71
N PHE A 203 0.95 -0.17 -14.50
CA PHE A 203 0.96 -0.47 -15.94
C PHE A 203 1.18 -1.96 -16.25
N GLU A 204 1.80 -2.72 -15.32
CA GLU A 204 1.99 -4.16 -15.45
C GLU A 204 0.74 -4.96 -15.02
N LEU A 205 0.05 -4.53 -13.95
CA LEU A 205 -0.96 -5.35 -13.28
C LEU A 205 -2.39 -4.93 -13.57
N CYS A 206 -2.68 -3.62 -13.73
CA CYS A 206 -4.04 -3.10 -13.67
C CYS A 206 -4.70 -3.01 -15.05
N ASP A 207 -6.03 -3.12 -15.08
CA ASP A 207 -6.83 -2.96 -16.29
C ASP A 207 -7.24 -1.48 -16.51
N ARG A 208 -7.58 -0.78 -15.43
CA ARG A 208 -8.03 0.61 -15.41
C ARG A 208 -7.36 1.38 -14.29
N ILE A 209 -7.35 2.69 -14.42
CA ILE A 209 -6.81 3.60 -13.41
C ILE A 209 -7.76 4.76 -13.17
N THR A 210 -8.06 5.03 -11.90
CA THR A 210 -8.76 6.25 -11.44
C THR A 210 -7.76 7.17 -10.74
N ILE A 211 -7.80 8.44 -11.06
CA ILE A 211 -6.91 9.45 -10.51
C ILE A 211 -7.68 10.39 -9.59
N LEU A 212 -7.19 10.50 -8.37
CA LEU A 212 -7.62 11.50 -7.39
C LEU A 212 -6.55 12.58 -7.24
N ARG A 213 -6.98 13.85 -7.15
CA ARG A 213 -6.11 14.98 -6.84
C ARG A 213 -6.82 15.94 -5.89
N ASP A 214 -6.17 16.31 -4.78
CA ASP A 214 -6.69 17.22 -3.78
C ASP A 214 -8.10 16.86 -3.28
N GLY A 215 -8.36 15.56 -3.12
CA GLY A 215 -9.65 15.03 -2.70
C GLY A 215 -10.72 14.97 -3.79
N THR A 216 -10.40 15.31 -5.03
CA THR A 216 -11.34 15.40 -6.15
C THR A 216 -11.05 14.27 -7.16
N TYR A 217 -12.11 13.69 -7.73
CA TYR A 217 -12.04 12.81 -8.90
C TYR A 217 -11.57 13.61 -10.12
N ILE A 218 -10.57 13.12 -10.82
CA ILE A 218 -10.04 13.75 -12.04
C ILE A 218 -10.52 13.00 -13.28
N ASP A 219 -10.16 11.72 -13.40
CA ASP A 219 -10.52 10.90 -14.56
C ASP A 219 -10.33 9.40 -14.26
N THR A 220 -10.95 8.56 -15.08
CA THR A 220 -10.74 7.11 -15.11
C THR A 220 -10.44 6.67 -16.53
N LYS A 221 -9.29 6.00 -16.72
CA LYS A 221 -8.83 5.52 -18.03
C LYS A 221 -8.50 4.03 -18.00
N LYS A 222 -8.57 3.39 -19.17
CA LYS A 222 -7.97 2.07 -19.32
C LYS A 222 -6.46 2.21 -19.45
N ILE A 223 -5.73 1.29 -18.86
CA ILE A 223 -4.25 1.28 -18.95
C ILE A 223 -3.79 1.20 -20.41
N SER A 224 -4.51 0.44 -21.24
CA SER A 224 -4.20 0.32 -22.68
C SER A 224 -4.42 1.60 -23.50
N GLU A 225 -5.10 2.61 -22.96
CA GLU A 225 -5.47 3.86 -23.63
C GLU A 225 -4.74 5.08 -23.05
N THR A 226 -3.78 4.89 -22.14
CA THR A 226 -3.05 5.98 -21.47
C THR A 226 -1.57 5.62 -21.33
N ASP A 227 -0.74 6.61 -21.05
CA ASP A 227 0.68 6.43 -20.76
C ASP A 227 1.08 7.07 -19.41
N MET A 228 2.31 6.80 -18.97
CA MET A 228 2.82 7.32 -17.70
C MET A 228 2.81 8.84 -17.63
N ASN A 229 3.08 9.53 -18.74
CA ASN A 229 3.13 10.99 -18.77
C ASN A 229 1.73 11.58 -18.60
N ASP A 230 0.73 10.98 -19.26
CA ASP A 230 -0.66 11.40 -19.12
C ASP A 230 -1.16 11.22 -17.69
N VAL A 231 -0.84 10.10 -17.05
CA VAL A 231 -1.19 9.83 -15.65
C VAL A 231 -0.55 10.88 -14.74
N VAL A 232 0.74 11.17 -14.93
CA VAL A 232 1.45 12.18 -14.11
C VAL A 232 0.88 13.58 -14.33
N LYS A 233 0.54 13.96 -15.57
CA LYS A 233 -0.13 15.25 -15.86
C LYS A 233 -1.46 15.36 -15.11
N MET A 234 -2.27 14.30 -15.11
CA MET A 234 -3.54 14.29 -14.39
C MET A 234 -3.35 14.39 -12.88
N MET A 235 -2.32 13.73 -12.32
CA MET A 235 -2.01 13.80 -10.89
C MET A 235 -1.55 15.18 -10.44
N ILE A 236 -0.65 15.81 -11.20
CA ILE A 236 -0.03 17.09 -10.83
C ILE A 236 -0.88 18.29 -11.31
N GLY A 237 -1.69 18.09 -12.36
CA GLY A 237 -2.56 19.14 -12.93
C GLY A 237 -1.86 20.17 -13.81
N ARG A 238 -0.60 19.97 -14.13
CA ARG A 238 0.19 20.80 -15.06
C ARG A 238 1.10 19.93 -15.90
N GLU A 239 1.49 20.41 -17.04
CA GLU A 239 2.56 19.75 -17.81
C GLU A 239 3.82 19.70 -16.97
N ILE A 240 4.49 18.54 -16.98
CA ILE A 240 5.81 18.42 -16.39
C ILE A 240 6.72 19.23 -17.30
N GLY A 241 7.10 20.43 -16.85
CA GLY A 241 8.21 21.17 -17.45
C GLY A 241 9.51 20.34 -17.37
N GLU A 242 10.64 20.94 -17.68
CA GLU A 242 11.92 20.24 -17.53
C GLU A 242 12.01 19.58 -16.15
N ARG A 243 12.11 18.25 -16.12
CA ARG A 243 12.12 17.40 -14.90
C ARG A 243 13.24 17.83 -13.93
N TYR A 244 14.27 18.43 -14.51
CA TYR A 244 15.41 19.00 -13.81
C TYR A 244 15.66 20.42 -14.35
N PRO A 245 15.11 21.47 -13.69
CA PRO A 245 15.38 22.84 -14.13
C PRO A 245 16.88 23.09 -14.16
N GLN A 246 17.36 23.66 -15.26
CA GLN A 246 18.77 24.01 -15.40
C GLN A 246 19.16 24.97 -14.27
N ARG A 247 20.19 24.61 -13.54
CA ARG A 247 20.74 25.46 -12.49
C ARG A 247 21.66 26.48 -13.07
N ASN A 248 21.31 27.74 -12.96
CA ASN A 248 22.16 28.87 -13.29
C ASN A 248 22.84 29.42 -12.03
N VAL A 249 23.40 28.53 -11.21
CA VAL A 249 24.14 28.95 -9.99
C VAL A 249 25.61 28.63 -10.18
N SER A 250 26.46 29.61 -9.98
CA SER A 250 27.91 29.41 -9.94
C SER A 250 28.29 28.72 -8.64
N ILE A 251 29.05 27.63 -8.74
CA ILE A 251 29.59 26.93 -7.58
C ILE A 251 30.68 27.83 -6.98
N GLY A 252 30.52 28.15 -5.69
CA GLY A 252 31.42 29.01 -4.95
C GLY A 252 32.46 28.25 -4.12
N ASP A 253 32.96 28.88 -3.06
CA ASP A 253 33.98 28.30 -2.20
C ASP A 253 33.45 27.11 -1.41
N ARG A 254 34.35 26.23 -0.98
CA ARG A 254 34.05 25.07 -0.12
C ARG A 254 33.48 25.52 1.22
N VAL A 255 32.26 25.07 1.55
CA VAL A 255 31.56 25.39 2.79
C VAL A 255 31.54 24.25 3.80
N LEU A 256 31.76 23.01 3.35
CA LEU A 256 31.84 21.83 4.21
C LEU A 256 32.91 20.88 3.66
N GLU A 257 33.75 20.39 4.56
CA GLU A 257 34.71 19.33 4.28
C GLU A 257 34.62 18.25 5.35
N VAL A 258 34.36 17.02 4.94
CA VAL A 258 34.34 15.85 5.79
C VAL A 258 35.51 14.94 5.36
N LYS A 259 36.37 14.56 6.32
CA LYS A 259 37.52 13.71 6.07
C LYS A 259 37.52 12.50 6.98
N ASN A 260 37.58 11.31 6.36
CA ASN A 260 37.75 10.03 7.04
C ASN A 260 36.75 9.81 8.19
N LEU A 261 35.50 10.31 8.03
CA LEU A 261 34.46 10.11 9.03
C LEU A 261 34.16 8.63 9.18
N THR A 262 34.21 8.14 10.42
CA THR A 262 34.00 6.72 10.71
C THR A 262 33.08 6.56 11.90
N CYS A 263 32.08 5.71 11.75
CA CYS A 263 31.23 5.20 12.83
C CYS A 263 31.35 3.67 12.87
N PRO A 264 32.03 3.09 13.88
CA PRO A 264 32.30 1.65 13.92
C PRO A 264 31.01 0.83 13.77
N GLY A 265 31.03 -0.15 12.85
CA GLY A 265 29.89 -1.01 12.59
C GLY A 265 28.79 -0.42 11.69
N VAL A 266 28.90 0.86 11.30
CA VAL A 266 27.91 1.53 10.44
C VAL A 266 28.53 2.00 9.12
N PHE A 267 29.61 2.80 9.17
CA PHE A 267 30.37 3.23 7.99
C PHE A 267 31.83 3.56 8.35
N GLU A 268 32.72 3.50 7.35
CA GLU A 268 34.15 3.74 7.56
C GLU A 268 34.72 4.67 6.51
N LYS A 269 35.63 5.59 6.94
CA LYS A 269 36.47 6.46 6.11
C LYS A 269 35.71 7.25 5.03
N VAL A 270 34.51 7.72 5.35
CA VAL A 270 33.71 8.55 4.43
C VAL A 270 34.30 9.94 4.34
N SER A 271 34.57 10.41 3.12
CA SER A 271 35.08 11.76 2.85
C SER A 271 34.29 12.39 1.72
N PHE A 272 33.91 13.67 1.87
CA PHE A 272 33.24 14.46 0.83
C PHE A 272 33.42 15.95 1.12
N GLU A 273 33.17 16.76 0.12
CA GLU A 273 33.18 18.21 0.18
C GLU A 273 31.87 18.79 -0.36
N VAL A 274 31.45 19.94 0.11
CA VAL A 274 30.29 20.67 -0.40
C VAL A 274 30.69 22.13 -0.61
N HIS A 275 30.34 22.70 -1.75
CA HIS A 275 30.62 24.08 -2.10
C HIS A 275 29.37 24.96 -2.00
N ALA A 276 29.56 26.26 -1.85
CA ALA A 276 28.47 27.22 -1.83
C ALA A 276 27.66 27.15 -3.15
N GLY A 277 26.34 27.03 -3.06
CA GLY A 277 25.46 26.86 -4.22
C GLY A 277 25.41 25.46 -4.82
N GLU A 278 26.21 24.51 -4.31
CA GLU A 278 26.18 23.10 -4.74
C GLU A 278 25.04 22.32 -4.08
N VAL A 279 24.52 21.31 -4.77
CA VAL A 279 23.69 20.26 -4.20
C VAL A 279 24.42 18.94 -4.38
N LEU A 280 24.96 18.44 -3.29
CA LEU A 280 25.61 17.12 -3.26
C LEU A 280 24.57 16.03 -3.03
N GLY A 281 24.48 15.07 -3.94
CA GLY A 281 23.62 13.88 -3.82
C GLY A 281 24.35 12.76 -3.10
N VAL A 282 23.77 12.24 -2.00
CA VAL A 282 24.27 11.04 -1.30
C VAL A 282 23.35 9.87 -1.63
N SER A 283 23.86 8.86 -2.35
CA SER A 283 23.11 7.66 -2.73
C SER A 283 23.72 6.39 -2.16
N GLY A 284 22.92 5.33 -2.08
CA GLY A 284 23.36 4.01 -1.61
C GLY A 284 22.18 3.10 -1.30
N LEU A 285 22.41 1.81 -1.17
CA LEU A 285 21.40 0.82 -0.81
C LEU A 285 20.87 1.03 0.62
N MET A 286 19.75 0.39 0.94
CA MET A 286 19.21 0.35 2.31
C MET A 286 20.28 -0.23 3.25
N GLY A 287 20.50 0.42 4.41
CA GLY A 287 21.57 0.02 5.34
C GLY A 287 22.98 0.55 5.00
N ALA A 288 23.17 1.35 3.95
CA ALA A 288 24.48 1.91 3.58
C ALA A 288 24.98 3.04 4.49
N GLY A 289 24.31 3.34 5.59
CA GLY A 289 24.73 4.38 6.56
C GLY A 289 24.50 5.83 6.14
N ARG A 290 23.68 6.09 5.09
CA ARG A 290 23.42 7.46 4.58
C ARG A 290 22.80 8.37 5.62
N THR A 291 21.79 7.87 6.33
CA THR A 291 21.08 8.61 7.37
C THR A 291 22.02 8.91 8.54
N GLU A 292 22.80 7.95 8.93
CA GLU A 292 23.74 8.02 10.03
C GLU A 292 24.85 9.05 9.76
N ILE A 293 25.34 9.12 8.52
CA ILE A 293 26.31 10.16 8.09
C ILE A 293 25.71 11.57 8.28
N CYS A 294 24.46 11.77 7.85
CA CYS A 294 23.78 13.06 7.99
C CYS A 294 23.46 13.39 9.44
N LEU A 295 23.00 12.42 10.23
CA LEU A 295 22.65 12.61 11.64
C LEU A 295 23.86 12.92 12.53
N LEU A 296 25.02 12.33 12.27
CA LEU A 296 26.26 12.64 13.02
C LEU A 296 26.67 14.11 12.87
N TYR A 297 26.35 14.75 11.75
CA TYR A 297 26.61 16.16 11.53
C TYR A 297 25.51 17.06 12.10
N THR A 298 24.25 16.65 12.08
CA THR A 298 23.10 17.47 12.46
C THR A 298 22.62 17.23 13.89
N SER A 299 23.03 16.15 14.54
CA SER A 299 22.69 15.86 15.94
C SER A 299 23.51 16.75 16.88
N PRO A 300 22.89 17.41 17.88
CA PRO A 300 23.65 18.14 18.88
C PRO A 300 24.61 17.20 19.62
N SER A 301 25.88 17.53 19.60
CA SER A 301 26.89 16.78 20.36
C SER A 301 26.57 16.87 21.87
N PRO A 302 26.82 15.79 22.64
CA PRO A 302 26.72 15.87 24.12
C PRO A 302 27.56 17.01 24.77
N ARG A 303 28.47 17.63 23.98
CA ARG A 303 29.24 18.81 24.40
C ARG A 303 28.50 20.14 24.24
N ASP A 304 27.42 20.16 23.44
CA ASP A 304 26.62 21.37 23.14
C ASP A 304 25.47 21.59 24.14
N THR A 305 25.33 20.71 25.13
CA THR A 305 24.32 20.75 26.20
C THR A 305 24.89 21.24 27.53
N ARG A 306 25.90 22.15 27.51
CA ARG A 306 26.40 22.84 28.70
C ARG A 306 26.04 24.32 28.69
#